data_7161de8a2d57a374c32935cf6ed5f119
#
_entry.id   7161de8a2d57a374c32935cf6ed5f119
#
_cell.length_a   1.000
_cell.length_b   1.000
_cell.length_c   1.000
_cell.angle_alpha   90.00
_cell.angle_beta   90.00
_cell.angle_gamma   90.00
#
_symmetry.space_group_name_H-M   'P 1'
#
loop_
_entity.id
_entity.type
_entity.pdbx_description
1 polymer ?
#
loop_
_entity_poly.entity_id
_entity_poly.type
_entity_poly.pdbx_seq_one_letter_code
_entity_poly.pdbx_strand_id
1 'polypeptide(L)'
;MNKYNFGKIYKIYSVSANLYYYGSTIQSIPMRMTTHMRDYRRYKNKGLAPRCSSYKVLDCPDWKVELVEEYCAETKYDLEKREGEFQKNNVCVNKNIAGNGKRKIKT
;
A
#
# COMPACT_ATOMS: atom_id res chain seq x y z
N MET A 1 18.91 -15.47 -6.06
CA MET A 1 17.48 -15.34 -6.29
C MET A 1 17.05 -13.89 -6.16
N ASN A 2 16.19 -13.45 -7.03
CA ASN A 2 15.74 -12.07 -7.05
C ASN A 2 14.69 -11.85 -5.94
N LYS A 3 14.93 -10.86 -5.06
CA LYS A 3 14.04 -10.61 -3.94
C LYS A 3 12.63 -10.20 -4.40
N TYR A 4 12.50 -9.61 -5.58
CA TYR A 4 11.19 -9.20 -6.08
C TYR A 4 10.33 -10.37 -6.54
N ASN A 5 10.93 -11.56 -6.64
CA ASN A 5 10.15 -12.76 -6.92
C ASN A 5 9.19 -13.09 -5.77
N PHE A 6 9.43 -12.52 -4.59
CA PHE A 6 8.55 -12.73 -3.43
C PHE A 6 7.56 -11.59 -3.26
N GLY A 7 7.22 -10.91 -4.34
CA GLY A 7 6.29 -9.80 -4.29
C GLY A 7 4.90 -10.21 -3.82
N LYS A 8 4.23 -9.30 -3.15
CA LYS A 8 2.87 -9.50 -2.65
C LYS A 8 2.10 -8.21 -2.83
N ILE A 9 0.85 -8.34 -3.23
CA ILE A 9 -0.09 -7.22 -3.23
C ILE A 9 -1.01 -7.44 -2.05
N TYR A 10 -1.21 -6.41 -1.24
CA TYR A 10 -2.06 -6.50 -0.07
C TYR A 10 -3.00 -5.31 -0.04
N LYS A 11 -4.05 -5.44 0.76
CA LYS A 11 -4.94 -4.31 1.01
C LYS A 11 -5.11 -4.13 2.51
N ILE A 12 -5.19 -2.87 2.93
CA ILE A 12 -5.59 -2.50 4.28
C ILE A 12 -6.97 -1.87 4.10
N TYR A 13 -7.94 -2.32 4.86
CA TYR A 13 -9.30 -1.87 4.61
C TYR A 13 -10.14 -1.79 5.87
N SER A 14 -11.19 -0.97 5.78
CA SER A 14 -12.20 -0.85 6.83
C SER A 14 -13.56 -1.04 6.16
N VAL A 15 -14.28 -2.06 6.60
CA VAL A 15 -15.60 -2.31 6.05
C VAL A 15 -16.58 -1.23 6.48
N SER A 16 -16.53 -0.83 7.75
CA SER A 16 -17.47 0.17 8.26
C SER A 16 -17.33 1.51 7.58
N ALA A 17 -16.09 1.90 7.25
CA ALA A 17 -15.85 3.19 6.59
C ALA A 17 -15.82 3.07 5.08
N ASN A 18 -15.82 1.83 4.55
CA ASN A 18 -15.74 1.58 3.11
C ASN A 18 -14.47 2.20 2.53
N LEU A 19 -13.35 2.04 3.23
CA LEU A 19 -12.06 2.56 2.77
C LEU A 19 -11.11 1.41 2.49
N TYR A 20 -10.36 1.54 1.39
CA TYR A 20 -9.42 0.51 0.94
C TYR A 20 -8.13 1.14 0.51
N TYR A 21 -7.01 0.51 0.86
CA TYR A 21 -5.68 0.94 0.47
C TYR A 21 -4.94 -0.28 -0.08
N TYR A 22 -4.35 -0.14 -1.26
CA TYR A 22 -3.58 -1.23 -1.88
C TYR A 22 -2.10 -0.90 -1.86
N GLY A 23 -1.29 -1.89 -1.49
CA GLY A 23 0.15 -1.72 -1.47
C GLY A 23 0.85 -2.97 -1.93
N SER A 24 2.17 -2.90 -2.03
CA SER A 24 2.99 -4.05 -2.40
C SER A 24 4.18 -4.14 -1.46
N THR A 25 4.71 -5.35 -1.31
CA THR A 25 5.85 -5.58 -0.45
C THR A 25 6.54 -6.86 -0.89
N ILE A 26 7.82 -6.99 -0.54
CA ILE A 26 8.54 -8.25 -0.67
C ILE A 26 8.71 -8.91 0.69
N GLN A 27 8.25 -8.26 1.75
CA GLN A 27 8.28 -8.80 3.10
C GLN A 27 7.01 -9.58 3.39
N SER A 28 7.00 -10.30 4.51
CA SER A 28 5.76 -10.90 4.96
C SER A 28 4.77 -9.80 5.33
N ILE A 29 3.49 -10.12 5.25
CA ILE A 29 2.46 -9.15 5.59
C ILE A 29 2.61 -8.64 7.03
N PRO A 30 2.84 -9.50 8.03
CA PRO A 30 3.02 -9.00 9.40
C PRO A 30 4.19 -8.03 9.54
N MET A 31 5.31 -8.29 8.86
CA MET A 31 6.45 -7.38 8.91
C MET A 31 6.13 -6.04 8.27
N ARG A 32 5.45 -6.09 7.13
CA ARG A 32 5.06 -4.85 6.45
C ARG A 32 4.11 -4.04 7.31
N MET A 33 3.18 -4.70 7.99
CA MET A 33 2.25 -4.00 8.88
C MET A 33 2.94 -3.40 10.09
N THR A 34 4.00 -4.05 10.58
CA THR A 34 4.79 -3.47 11.67
C THR A 34 5.34 -2.11 11.26
N THR A 35 5.85 -2.00 10.02
CA THR A 35 6.35 -0.73 9.50
C THR A 35 5.23 0.29 9.37
N HIS A 36 4.09 -0.10 8.80
CA HIS A 36 2.94 0.81 8.67
C HIS A 36 2.51 1.35 10.02
N MET A 37 2.41 0.47 11.03
CA MET A 37 1.92 0.88 12.33
C MET A 37 2.93 1.76 13.06
N ARG A 38 4.22 1.48 12.89
CA ARG A 38 5.25 2.33 13.47
C ARG A 38 5.18 3.74 12.91
N ASP A 39 5.06 3.86 11.60
CA ASP A 39 5.00 5.17 10.95
C ASP A 39 3.70 5.89 11.30
N TYR A 40 2.60 5.15 11.37
CA TYR A 40 1.31 5.72 11.74
C TYR A 40 1.34 6.27 13.17
N ARG A 41 1.90 5.52 14.13
CA ARG A 41 1.98 5.99 15.51
C ARG A 41 2.84 7.24 15.62
N ARG A 42 3.93 7.27 14.86
CA ARG A 42 4.80 8.45 14.84
C ARG A 42 4.04 9.66 14.33
N TYR A 43 3.28 9.48 13.26
CA TYR A 43 2.46 10.54 12.70
C TYR A 43 1.45 11.04 13.74
N LYS A 44 0.77 10.15 14.44
CA LYS A 44 -0.22 10.55 15.43
C LYS A 44 0.42 11.25 16.61
N ASN A 45 1.54 10.70 17.10
CA ASN A 45 2.19 11.25 18.30
C ASN A 45 2.83 12.62 18.08
N LYS A 46 3.32 12.86 16.88
CA LYS A 46 4.03 14.10 16.57
C LYS A 46 3.15 15.15 15.91
N GLY A 47 1.93 14.80 15.61
CA GLY A 47 1.02 15.73 14.95
C GLY A 47 1.49 16.15 13.57
N LEU A 48 2.19 15.28 12.88
CA LEU A 48 2.71 15.58 11.56
C LEU A 48 1.61 15.53 10.51
N ALA A 49 1.86 16.17 9.38
CA ALA A 49 0.93 16.08 8.27
C ALA A 49 0.89 14.65 7.74
N PRO A 50 -0.26 14.16 7.30
CA PRO A 50 -0.35 12.80 6.76
C PRO A 50 0.52 12.64 5.52
N ARG A 51 1.37 11.61 5.54
CA ARG A 51 2.29 11.36 4.43
C ARG A 51 1.90 10.13 3.63
N CYS A 52 1.01 9.33 4.17
CA CYS A 52 0.63 8.07 3.54
C CYS A 52 -0.88 7.93 3.54
N SER A 53 -1.42 7.56 2.39
CA SER A 53 -2.86 7.41 2.26
C SER A 53 -3.44 6.33 3.17
N SER A 54 -2.62 5.35 3.54
CA SER A 54 -3.08 4.26 4.40
C SER A 54 -3.50 4.76 5.78
N TYR A 55 -3.04 5.95 6.20
CA TYR A 55 -3.41 6.47 7.51
C TYR A 55 -4.91 6.67 7.64
N LYS A 56 -5.59 6.98 6.53
CA LYS A 56 -7.04 7.14 6.57
C LYS A 56 -7.74 5.85 6.96
N VAL A 57 -7.21 4.73 6.50
CA VAL A 57 -7.78 3.43 6.84
C VAL A 57 -7.37 3.03 8.26
N LEU A 58 -6.13 3.27 8.62
CA LEU A 58 -5.63 2.91 9.96
C LEU A 58 -6.29 3.71 11.07
N ASP A 59 -6.88 4.86 10.74
CA ASP A 59 -7.67 5.62 11.71
C ASP A 59 -8.98 4.92 12.07
N CYS A 60 -9.40 3.95 11.28
CA CYS A 60 -10.65 3.24 11.52
C CYS A 60 -10.40 2.10 12.52
N PRO A 61 -11.23 1.96 13.57
CA PRO A 61 -10.97 0.94 14.58
C PRO A 61 -11.09 -0.49 14.07
N ASP A 62 -11.79 -0.69 12.97
CA ASP A 62 -12.01 -2.04 12.42
C ASP A 62 -11.12 -2.37 11.24
N TRP A 63 -10.02 -1.64 11.06
CA TRP A 63 -9.14 -1.91 9.91
C TRP A 63 -8.59 -3.34 9.95
N LYS A 64 -8.39 -3.89 8.77
CA LYS A 64 -7.82 -5.23 8.60
C LYS A 64 -6.84 -5.19 7.43
N VAL A 65 -5.99 -6.19 7.36
CA VAL A 65 -5.07 -6.35 6.24
C VAL A 65 -5.26 -7.72 5.64
N GLU A 66 -5.16 -7.81 4.33
CA GLU A 66 -5.37 -9.06 3.63
C GLU A 66 -4.43 -9.16 2.43
N LEU A 67 -3.87 -10.35 2.24
CA LEU A 67 -3.10 -10.65 1.04
C LEU A 67 -4.06 -10.73 -0.14
N VAL A 68 -3.80 -9.95 -1.19
CA VAL A 68 -4.61 -9.97 -2.39
C VAL A 68 -4.03 -10.93 -3.41
N GLU A 69 -2.71 -10.88 -3.61
CA GLU A 69 -2.07 -11.70 -4.62
C GLU A 69 -0.59 -11.85 -4.31
N GLU A 70 -0.05 -13.03 -4.56
CA GLU A 70 1.39 -13.22 -4.60
C GLU A 70 1.82 -13.01 -6.04
N TYR A 71 2.84 -12.19 -6.23
CA TYR A 71 3.27 -11.83 -7.57
C TYR A 71 4.78 -11.97 -7.71
N CYS A 72 5.22 -12.86 -8.57
CA CYS A 72 6.62 -13.07 -8.83
C CYS A 72 7.11 -11.99 -9.80
N ALA A 73 7.60 -10.90 -9.27
CA ALA A 73 8.06 -9.78 -10.07
C ALA A 73 9.54 -9.94 -10.42
N GLU A 74 9.96 -9.30 -11.48
CA GLU A 74 11.36 -9.32 -11.88
C GLU A 74 12.10 -8.10 -11.34
N THR A 75 11.42 -6.98 -11.18
CA THR A 75 12.01 -5.75 -10.70
C THR A 75 11.04 -5.04 -9.77
N LYS A 76 11.56 -4.04 -9.07
CA LYS A 76 10.71 -3.21 -8.23
C LYS A 76 9.62 -2.54 -9.07
N TYR A 77 9.98 -2.06 -10.26
CA TYR A 77 9.02 -1.41 -11.14
C TYR A 77 7.91 -2.37 -11.55
N ASP A 78 8.26 -3.62 -11.85
CA ASP A 78 7.29 -4.64 -12.22
C ASP A 78 6.27 -4.85 -11.09
N LEU A 79 6.77 -4.93 -9.85
CA LEU A 79 5.89 -5.10 -8.70
C LEU A 79 5.00 -3.87 -8.50
N GLU A 80 5.57 -2.67 -8.62
CA GLU A 80 4.81 -1.45 -8.45
C GLU A 80 3.75 -1.28 -9.54
N LYS A 81 4.07 -1.72 -10.74
CA LYS A 81 3.11 -1.68 -11.83
C LYS A 81 1.92 -2.58 -11.54
N ARG A 82 2.18 -3.77 -10.99
CA ARG A 82 1.10 -4.67 -10.62
C ARG A 82 0.24 -4.08 -9.51
N GLU A 83 0.90 -3.47 -8.52
CA GLU A 83 0.18 -2.75 -7.46
C GLU A 83 -0.72 -1.68 -8.06
N GLY A 84 -0.19 -0.92 -9.02
CA GLY A 84 -0.95 0.14 -9.67
C GLY A 84 -2.19 -0.35 -10.39
N GLU A 85 -2.14 -1.56 -10.94
CA GLU A 85 -3.30 -2.14 -11.60
C GLU A 85 -4.46 -2.32 -10.62
N PHE A 86 -4.16 -2.77 -9.41
CA PHE A 86 -5.20 -2.90 -8.39
C PHE A 86 -5.72 -1.54 -7.96
N GLN A 87 -4.85 -0.55 -7.86
CA GLN A 87 -5.25 0.80 -7.48
C GLN A 87 -6.16 1.44 -8.51
N LYS A 88 -5.88 1.21 -9.79
CA LYS A 88 -6.70 1.75 -10.86
C LYS A 88 -8.06 1.08 -10.97
N ASN A 89 -8.09 -0.22 -10.72
CA ASN A 89 -9.29 -1.01 -10.97
C ASN A 89 -10.21 -1.09 -9.76
N ASN A 90 -9.84 -0.48 -8.64
CA ASN A 90 -10.62 -0.54 -7.41
C ASN A 90 -10.73 0.86 -6.81
N VAL A 91 -11.86 1.14 -6.18
CA VAL A 91 -12.00 2.38 -5.43
C VAL A 91 -11.11 2.27 -4.20
N CYS A 92 -10.19 3.22 -4.03
CA CYS A 92 -9.25 3.16 -2.92
C CYS A 92 -8.80 4.56 -2.54
N VAL A 93 -8.11 4.65 -1.39
CA VAL A 93 -7.64 5.95 -0.88
C VAL A 93 -6.26 6.32 -1.41
N ASN A 94 -5.63 5.46 -2.20
CA ASN A 94 -4.32 5.76 -2.77
C ASN A 94 -4.39 7.00 -3.64
N LYS A 95 -3.54 7.98 -3.36
CA LYS A 95 -3.55 9.22 -4.12
C LYS A 95 -2.74 9.12 -5.40
N ASN A 96 -1.60 8.44 -5.32
CA ASN A 96 -0.73 8.26 -6.48
C ASN A 96 -0.80 6.82 -6.90
N ILE A 97 -1.00 6.59 -8.19
CA ILE A 97 -1.07 5.24 -8.73
C ILE A 97 0.33 4.73 -8.95
N ALA A 98 0.71 3.64 -8.30
CA ALA A 98 2.04 3.08 -8.40
C ALA A 98 2.32 2.62 -9.83
N GLY A 99 3.56 2.80 -10.26
CA GLY A 99 3.98 2.34 -11.58
C GLY A 99 3.31 3.06 -12.72
N ASN A 100 2.73 4.23 -12.47
CA ASN A 100 1.97 4.95 -13.48
C ASN A 100 2.84 5.84 -14.38
N GLY A 101 4.10 5.96 -14.10
CA GLY A 101 4.99 6.75 -14.93
C GLY A 101 4.70 8.22 -14.93
N LYS A 102 3.95 8.68 -13.97
CA LYS A 102 3.53 10.06 -13.90
C LYS A 102 4.66 11.04 -13.80
N ARG A 103 5.77 10.54 -13.43
CA ARG A 103 6.90 11.42 -13.30
C ARG A 103 7.22 12.07 -14.60
N LYS A 104 6.72 11.58 -15.57
CA LYS A 104 6.91 12.31 -16.73
C LYS A 104 5.98 13.38 -16.81
N ILE A 105 5.76 13.46 -16.34
CA ILE A 105 5.38 14.34 -16.47
C ILE A 105 5.29 15.30 -16.45
N LYS A 106 5.44 15.61 -16.47
CA LYS A 106 5.36 16.49 -16.35
C LYS A 106 5.10 17.12 -16.84
N THR A 107 4.94 17.25 -17.17
CA THR A 107 4.72 17.91 -17.61
C THR A 107 4.48 18.37 -17.68
#